data_be4ca3816cfdcd76a126a80236654e33
#
_entry.id   be4ca3816cfdcd76a126a80236654e33
#
_cell.length_a   1.000
_cell.length_b   1.000
_cell.length_c   1.000
_cell.angle_alpha   90.00
_cell.angle_beta   90.00
_cell.angle_gamma   90.00
#
_symmetry.space_group_name_H-M   'P 1'
#
loop_
_entity.id
_entity.type
_entity.pdbx_description
1 polymer ?
#
loop_
_entity_poly.entity_id
_entity_poly.type
_entity_poly.pdbx_seq_one_letter_code
_entity_poly.pdbx_strand_id
1 'polypeptide(L)'
;MNKKSLIVFNSDIKDINYKMPERAKELDKTTVKKITNAINRGKPDSRGLIWINCSTLHTVLRVKTKVDARYLLETIDKKYKTTYEGEEYVLWSSIISIVEKRREENPKNRYLSLVMDILNEINESDEIQLLRLRAKNLMEQRVKKLKNKRIRSYKLKDDELTNDPLDKKKAEFSHIRSVAMFPELAEMLWNGLIVNKDTHLIITQVGVNDEEELYKLCYEKGWNTAWYKTYKEKLNN
;
A
#
# COMPACT_ATOMS: atom_id res chain seq x y z
N MET A 1 12.23 -16.16 5.78
CA MET A 1 11.69 -15.33 6.88
C MET A 1 11.20 -14.02 6.29
N ASN A 2 9.89 -13.91 6.04
CA ASN A 2 9.26 -12.66 5.64
C ASN A 2 9.44 -11.66 6.78
N LYS A 3 10.34 -10.68 6.63
CA LYS A 3 10.31 -9.50 7.49
C LYS A 3 9.00 -8.79 7.21
N LYS A 4 7.96 -9.06 8.03
CA LYS A 4 6.80 -8.17 8.09
C LYS A 4 7.37 -6.76 8.22
N SER A 5 7.14 -5.92 7.24
CA SER A 5 7.44 -4.50 7.34
C SER A 5 6.81 -4.00 8.64
N LEU A 6 7.64 -3.60 9.59
CA LEU A 6 7.15 -3.09 10.87
C LEU A 6 6.34 -1.84 10.56
N ILE A 7 5.04 -1.89 10.83
CA ILE A 7 4.20 -0.70 10.69
C ILE A 7 4.62 0.27 11.78
N VAL A 8 5.10 1.44 11.38
CA VAL A 8 5.55 2.48 12.28
C VAL A 8 4.45 3.54 12.34
N PHE A 9 3.82 3.68 13.50
CA PHE A 9 2.88 4.76 13.77
C PHE A 9 3.62 6.00 14.27
N ASN A 10 3.30 7.18 13.73
CA ASN A 10 4.02 8.42 14.02
C ASN A 10 3.22 9.38 14.91
N SER A 11 1.90 9.24 14.94
CA SER A 11 0.98 10.13 15.67
C SER A 11 -0.36 9.46 15.89
N ASP A 12 -1.24 10.09 16.64
CA ASP A 12 -2.65 9.73 16.73
C ASP A 12 -3.46 10.57 15.74
N ILE A 13 -4.59 10.07 15.26
CA ILE A 13 -5.51 10.85 14.41
C ILE A 13 -6.00 12.11 15.15
N LYS A 14 -6.15 12.06 16.47
CA LYS A 14 -6.56 13.22 17.29
C LYS A 14 -5.61 14.43 17.16
N ASP A 15 -4.37 14.21 16.77
CA ASP A 15 -3.33 15.23 16.64
C ASP A 15 -3.26 15.81 15.22
N ILE A 16 -4.07 15.29 14.28
CA ILE A 16 -4.16 15.75 12.90
C ILE A 16 -5.18 16.89 12.82
N ASN A 17 -4.79 17.97 12.18
CA ASN A 17 -5.70 19.08 11.92
C ASN A 17 -6.51 18.80 10.65
N TYR A 18 -7.81 18.55 10.80
CA TYR A 18 -8.75 18.36 9.70
C TYR A 18 -10.04 19.14 9.92
N LYS A 19 -10.71 19.51 8.84
CA LYS A 19 -11.98 20.24 8.91
C LYS A 19 -13.12 19.28 9.20
N MET A 20 -13.92 19.61 10.23
CA MET A 20 -15.14 18.83 10.49
C MET A 20 -16.13 19.02 9.33
N PRO A 21 -16.67 17.93 8.72
CA PRO A 21 -17.63 18.03 7.63
C PRO A 21 -18.89 18.81 8.02
N GLU A 22 -19.45 19.59 7.09
CA GLU A 22 -20.67 20.37 7.29
C GLU A 22 -21.85 19.51 7.75
N ARG A 23 -21.95 18.28 7.25
CA ARG A 23 -22.97 17.29 7.69
C ARG A 23 -23.01 17.10 9.20
N ALA A 24 -21.90 17.26 9.91
CA ALA A 24 -21.85 17.13 11.35
C ALA A 24 -22.74 18.12 12.07
N LYS A 25 -22.98 19.30 11.51
CA LYS A 25 -23.84 20.37 12.08
C LYS A 25 -25.32 20.00 12.11
N GLU A 26 -25.74 19.10 11.21
CA GLU A 26 -27.13 18.69 11.03
C GLU A 26 -27.50 17.43 11.80
N LEU A 27 -26.54 16.84 12.54
CA LEU A 27 -26.70 15.58 13.25
C LEU A 27 -26.62 15.76 14.77
N ASP A 28 -27.10 14.77 15.51
CA ASP A 28 -27.03 14.79 16.98
C ASP A 28 -25.58 14.90 17.46
N LYS A 29 -25.31 15.96 18.21
CA LYS A 29 -23.96 16.32 18.68
C LYS A 29 -23.29 15.22 19.52
N THR A 30 -24.07 14.51 20.33
CA THR A 30 -23.57 13.43 21.18
C THR A 30 -23.08 12.26 20.33
N THR A 31 -23.84 11.88 19.32
CA THR A 31 -23.48 10.80 18.39
C THR A 31 -22.29 11.19 17.51
N VAL A 32 -22.26 12.43 17.00
CA VAL A 32 -21.12 12.99 16.27
C VAL A 32 -19.85 12.88 17.10
N LYS A 33 -19.89 13.36 18.36
CA LYS A 33 -18.75 13.27 19.29
C LYS A 33 -18.28 11.83 19.53
N LYS A 34 -19.21 10.87 19.68
CA LYS A 34 -18.85 9.44 19.84
C LYS A 34 -18.13 8.90 18.60
N ILE A 35 -18.60 9.24 17.39
CA ILE A 35 -17.98 8.83 16.13
C ILE A 35 -16.58 9.44 16.01
N THR A 36 -16.46 10.75 16.22
CA THR A 36 -15.17 11.46 16.16
C THR A 36 -14.17 10.88 17.15
N ASN A 37 -14.57 10.65 18.38
CA ASN A 37 -13.71 10.03 19.40
C ASN A 37 -13.29 8.60 19.01
N ALA A 38 -14.17 7.84 18.36
CA ALA A 38 -13.85 6.50 17.90
C ALA A 38 -12.80 6.52 16.76
N ILE A 39 -12.94 7.44 15.82
CA ILE A 39 -11.99 7.65 14.73
C ILE A 39 -10.65 8.16 15.26
N ASN A 40 -10.67 9.10 16.21
CA ASN A 40 -9.48 9.69 16.82
C ASN A 40 -8.59 8.69 17.59
N ARG A 41 -9.10 7.49 17.91
CA ARG A 41 -8.29 6.38 18.43
C ARG A 41 -7.52 5.63 17.35
N GLY A 42 -7.74 5.94 16.10
CA GLY A 42 -6.97 5.45 14.99
C GLY A 42 -5.59 6.11 14.90
N LYS A 43 -4.74 5.58 14.04
CA LYS A 43 -3.37 6.06 13.84
C LYS A 43 -3.02 6.07 12.34
N PRO A 44 -2.35 7.12 11.86
CA PRO A 44 -1.66 7.07 10.56
C PRO A 44 -0.33 6.34 10.72
N ASP A 45 0.05 5.54 9.75
CA ASP A 45 1.40 5.00 9.68
C ASP A 45 2.37 5.96 8.96
N SER A 46 3.65 5.62 8.95
CA SER A 46 4.70 6.41 8.29
C SER A 46 4.52 6.59 6.77
N ARG A 47 3.59 5.86 6.16
CA ARG A 47 3.22 5.96 4.75
C ARG A 47 1.96 6.81 4.52
N GLY A 48 1.36 7.35 5.59
CA GLY A 48 0.09 8.07 5.54
C GLY A 48 -1.12 7.17 5.28
N LEU A 49 -1.03 5.88 5.64
CA LEU A 49 -2.17 4.97 5.64
C LEU A 49 -2.88 5.06 6.99
N ILE A 50 -4.21 5.17 6.97
CA ILE A 50 -5.03 5.34 8.17
C ILE A 50 -5.44 3.97 8.71
N TRP A 51 -5.18 3.74 9.98
CA TRP A 51 -5.50 2.52 10.72
C TRP A 51 -6.54 2.81 11.79
N ILE A 52 -7.67 2.11 11.77
CA ILE A 52 -8.76 2.26 12.71
C ILE A 52 -8.60 1.27 13.84
N ASN A 53 -8.75 1.75 15.08
CA ASN A 53 -8.68 0.91 16.27
C ASN A 53 -9.88 -0.04 16.35
N CYS A 54 -9.62 -1.36 16.43
CA CYS A 54 -10.67 -2.38 16.44
C CYS A 54 -11.58 -2.31 17.67
N SER A 55 -11.10 -1.78 18.80
CA SER A 55 -11.92 -1.66 20.02
C SER A 55 -13.09 -0.68 19.85
N THR A 56 -12.99 0.29 18.93
CA THR A 56 -14.02 1.31 18.64
C THR A 56 -14.69 1.12 17.28
N LEU A 57 -14.31 0.09 16.56
CA LEU A 57 -14.78 -0.15 15.18
C LEU A 57 -16.30 -0.29 15.08
N HIS A 58 -16.97 -0.87 16.10
CA HIS A 58 -18.43 -0.95 16.14
C HIS A 58 -19.11 0.42 16.03
N THR A 59 -18.50 1.46 16.60
CA THR A 59 -18.99 2.85 16.49
C THR A 59 -18.76 3.39 15.08
N VAL A 60 -17.62 3.12 14.47
CA VAL A 60 -17.28 3.55 13.11
C VAL A 60 -18.17 2.84 12.08
N LEU A 61 -18.34 1.53 12.19
CA LEU A 61 -19.21 0.74 11.31
C LEU A 61 -20.71 0.89 11.61
N ARG A 62 -21.08 1.61 12.68
CA ARG A 62 -22.48 1.78 13.12
C ARG A 62 -23.21 0.45 13.33
N VAL A 63 -22.52 -0.55 13.86
CA VAL A 63 -23.12 -1.82 14.31
C VAL A 63 -23.46 -1.77 15.80
N LYS A 64 -24.37 -2.66 16.24
CA LYS A 64 -24.89 -2.61 17.62
C LYS A 64 -23.83 -3.00 18.64
N THR A 65 -23.03 -4.01 18.36
CA THR A 65 -22.09 -4.58 19.31
C THR A 65 -20.65 -4.67 18.77
N LYS A 66 -19.69 -4.83 19.67
CA LYS A 66 -18.29 -5.14 19.29
C LYS A 66 -18.17 -6.50 18.61
N VAL A 67 -19.04 -7.44 18.96
CA VAL A 67 -19.07 -8.79 18.35
C VAL A 67 -19.45 -8.68 16.89
N ASP A 68 -20.48 -7.88 16.56
CA ASP A 68 -20.88 -7.66 15.17
C ASP A 68 -19.73 -7.05 14.34
N ALA A 69 -19.00 -6.10 14.93
CA ALA A 69 -17.83 -5.52 14.26
C ALA A 69 -16.70 -6.55 14.05
N ARG A 70 -16.44 -7.43 15.01
CA ARG A 70 -15.45 -8.51 14.87
C ARG A 70 -15.83 -9.48 13.77
N TYR A 71 -17.09 -9.88 13.71
CA TYR A 71 -17.58 -10.78 12.63
C TYR A 71 -17.32 -10.17 11.24
N LEU A 72 -17.59 -8.87 11.06
CA LEU A 72 -17.28 -8.20 9.79
C LEU A 72 -15.77 -8.16 9.49
N LEU A 73 -14.93 -8.09 10.54
CA LEU A 73 -13.48 -8.14 10.35
C LEU A 73 -12.95 -9.51 9.93
N GLU A 74 -13.67 -10.61 10.18
CA GLU A 74 -13.21 -11.95 9.77
C GLU A 74 -13.06 -12.06 8.26
N THR A 75 -13.85 -11.31 7.50
CA THR A 75 -13.76 -11.27 6.02
C THR A 75 -12.53 -10.51 5.51
N ILE A 76 -11.85 -9.75 6.36
CA ILE A 76 -10.69 -8.93 6.00
C ILE A 76 -9.41 -9.77 6.13
N ASP A 77 -8.58 -9.78 5.08
CA ASP A 77 -7.28 -10.46 5.06
C ASP A 77 -6.38 -9.97 6.21
N LYS A 78 -5.61 -10.90 6.80
CA LYS A 78 -4.65 -10.62 7.88
C LYS A 78 -3.62 -9.55 7.53
N LYS A 79 -3.27 -9.38 6.26
CA LYS A 79 -2.33 -8.34 5.80
C LYS A 79 -2.82 -6.91 6.05
N TYR A 80 -4.13 -6.73 6.18
CA TYR A 80 -4.76 -5.43 6.49
C TYR A 80 -5.06 -5.24 7.98
N LYS A 81 -4.54 -6.11 8.84
CA LYS A 81 -4.66 -6.04 10.30
C LYS A 81 -3.29 -5.99 10.94
N THR A 82 -3.18 -5.30 12.04
CA THR A 82 -1.93 -5.21 12.81
C THR A 82 -2.22 -5.07 14.29
N THR A 83 -1.22 -5.36 15.12
CA THR A 83 -1.25 -5.12 16.56
C THR A 83 -0.14 -4.15 16.89
N TYR A 84 -0.47 -3.12 17.67
CA TYR A 84 0.48 -2.13 18.16
C TYR A 84 0.13 -1.79 19.62
N GLU A 85 1.12 -1.85 20.50
CA GLU A 85 0.95 -1.60 21.95
C GLU A 85 -0.20 -2.40 22.59
N GLY A 86 -0.40 -3.64 22.15
CA GLY A 86 -1.46 -4.53 22.66
C GLY A 86 -2.86 -4.26 22.12
N GLU A 87 -3.05 -3.23 21.28
CA GLU A 87 -4.31 -2.94 20.60
C GLU A 87 -4.29 -3.40 19.14
N GLU A 88 -5.45 -3.86 18.66
CA GLU A 88 -5.62 -4.29 17.25
C GLU A 88 -6.11 -3.12 16.41
N TYR A 89 -5.56 -3.04 15.19
CA TYR A 89 -5.92 -2.04 14.19
C TYR A 89 -6.22 -2.70 12.85
N VAL A 90 -7.13 -2.10 12.11
CA VAL A 90 -7.49 -2.49 10.74
C VAL A 90 -7.28 -1.32 9.80
N LEU A 91 -6.73 -1.60 8.62
CA LEU A 91 -6.49 -0.58 7.60
C LEU A 91 -7.83 -0.02 7.08
N TRP A 92 -7.96 1.31 7.06
CA TRP A 92 -9.20 1.97 6.63
C TRP A 92 -9.64 1.56 5.23
N SER A 93 -8.74 1.53 4.26
CA SER A 93 -9.07 1.16 2.87
C SER A 93 -9.67 -0.24 2.73
N SER A 94 -9.36 -1.16 3.66
CA SER A 94 -9.90 -2.53 3.63
C SER A 94 -11.33 -2.64 4.16
N ILE A 95 -11.84 -1.62 4.85
CA ILE A 95 -13.20 -1.61 5.40
C ILE A 95 -14.14 -0.61 4.72
N ILE A 96 -13.65 0.16 3.75
CA ILE A 96 -14.47 1.12 2.99
C ILE A 96 -15.68 0.42 2.37
N SER A 97 -15.48 -0.70 1.70
CA SER A 97 -16.56 -1.47 1.05
C SER A 97 -17.62 -1.95 2.05
N ILE A 98 -17.22 -2.27 3.28
CA ILE A 98 -18.17 -2.64 4.34
C ILE A 98 -19.03 -1.42 4.72
N VAL A 99 -18.41 -0.25 4.87
CA VAL A 99 -19.14 0.99 5.20
C VAL A 99 -20.08 1.39 4.06
N GLU A 100 -19.63 1.29 2.82
CA GLU A 100 -20.45 1.60 1.63
C GLU A 100 -21.65 0.67 1.50
N LYS A 101 -21.43 -0.65 1.60
CA LYS A 101 -22.52 -1.64 1.60
C LYS A 101 -23.55 -1.34 2.69
N ARG A 102 -23.10 -1.04 3.90
CA ARG A 102 -24.00 -0.70 5.02
C ARG A 102 -24.74 0.62 4.78
N ARG A 103 -24.13 1.57 4.09
CA ARG A 103 -24.79 2.83 3.70
C ARG A 103 -25.90 2.58 2.69
N GLU A 104 -25.68 1.69 1.72
CA GLU A 104 -26.69 1.28 0.75
C GLU A 104 -27.86 0.53 1.40
N GLU A 105 -27.56 -0.41 2.31
CA GLU A 105 -28.57 -1.16 3.08
C GLU A 105 -29.39 -0.26 4.03
N ASN A 106 -28.81 0.83 4.50
CA ASN A 106 -29.41 1.74 5.47
C ASN A 106 -29.30 3.23 5.03
N PRO A 107 -29.92 3.64 3.93
CA PRO A 107 -29.75 4.99 3.37
C PRO A 107 -30.22 6.11 4.30
N LYS A 108 -31.10 5.78 5.26
CA LYS A 108 -31.53 6.71 6.33
C LYS A 108 -30.48 6.94 7.40
N ASN A 109 -29.44 6.10 7.48
CA ASN A 109 -28.37 6.25 8.48
C ASN A 109 -27.30 7.24 8.02
N ARG A 110 -27.58 8.54 8.17
CA ARG A 110 -26.69 9.64 7.78
C ARG A 110 -25.34 9.62 8.50
N TYR A 111 -25.19 8.86 9.60
CA TYR A 111 -23.94 8.75 10.35
C TYR A 111 -22.87 7.91 9.63
N LEU A 112 -23.24 6.94 8.78
CA LEU A 112 -22.27 6.23 7.94
C LEU A 112 -21.64 7.17 6.91
N SER A 113 -22.44 8.08 6.32
CA SER A 113 -21.91 9.13 5.44
C SER A 113 -21.01 10.09 6.21
N LEU A 114 -21.35 10.46 7.45
CA LEU A 114 -20.49 11.28 8.29
C LEU A 114 -19.12 10.60 8.56
N VAL A 115 -19.11 9.29 8.82
CA VAL A 115 -17.85 8.54 9.01
C VAL A 115 -16.98 8.64 7.76
N MET A 116 -17.56 8.45 6.57
CA MET A 116 -16.83 8.58 5.30
C MET A 116 -16.29 9.99 5.11
N ASP A 117 -17.14 11.01 5.35
CA ASP A 117 -16.76 12.41 5.20
C ASP A 117 -15.59 12.77 6.15
N ILE A 118 -15.64 12.38 7.44
CA ILE A 118 -14.55 12.62 8.41
C ILE A 118 -13.25 11.95 7.96
N LEU A 119 -13.32 10.68 7.53
CA LEU A 119 -12.12 9.94 7.14
C LEU A 119 -11.53 10.46 5.82
N ASN A 120 -12.37 11.00 4.93
CA ASN A 120 -11.88 11.70 3.74
C ASN A 120 -11.18 13.02 4.10
N GLU A 121 -11.73 13.84 5.01
CA GLU A 121 -11.08 15.07 5.47
C GLU A 121 -9.73 14.77 6.15
N ILE A 122 -9.64 13.70 6.96
CA ILE A 122 -8.38 13.26 7.55
C ILE A 122 -7.42 12.82 6.44
N ASN A 123 -7.90 12.04 5.47
CA ASN A 123 -7.11 11.51 4.36
C ASN A 123 -6.51 12.60 3.48
N GLU A 124 -7.22 13.72 3.31
CA GLU A 124 -6.80 14.88 2.52
C GLU A 124 -6.05 15.94 3.35
N SER A 125 -5.88 15.74 4.67
CA SER A 125 -5.14 16.69 5.52
C SER A 125 -3.68 16.83 5.11
N ASP A 126 -3.12 18.02 5.35
CA ASP A 126 -1.73 18.33 5.00
C ASP A 126 -0.74 17.36 5.65
N GLU A 127 -0.99 16.95 6.89
CA GLU A 127 -0.16 16.02 7.64
C GLU A 127 -0.11 14.64 6.97
N ILE A 128 -1.25 14.12 6.54
CA ILE A 128 -1.32 12.82 5.83
C ILE A 128 -0.65 12.91 4.45
N GLN A 129 -0.90 13.99 3.71
CA GLN A 129 -0.28 14.20 2.41
C GLN A 129 1.24 14.34 2.54
N LEU A 130 1.73 15.02 3.58
CA LEU A 130 3.16 15.12 3.85
C LEU A 130 3.80 13.75 4.20
N LEU A 131 3.12 12.89 4.97
CA LEU A 131 3.59 11.53 5.24
C LEU A 131 3.71 10.73 3.94
N ARG A 132 2.72 10.81 3.04
CA ARG A 132 2.74 10.15 1.73
C ARG A 132 3.89 10.63 0.85
N LEU A 133 4.07 11.94 0.78
CA LEU A 133 5.17 12.54 0.01
C LEU A 133 6.54 12.08 0.54
N ARG A 134 6.72 12.08 1.86
CA ARG A 134 7.96 11.59 2.49
C ARG A 134 8.19 10.11 2.20
N ALA A 135 7.16 9.28 2.34
CA ALA A 135 7.25 7.85 2.05
C ALA A 135 7.61 7.59 0.58
N LYS A 136 6.98 8.32 -0.35
CA LYS A 136 7.29 8.26 -1.78
C LYS A 136 8.76 8.64 -2.06
N ASN A 137 9.22 9.75 -1.53
CA ASN A 137 10.60 10.21 -1.72
C ASN A 137 11.62 9.21 -1.16
N LEU A 138 11.36 8.63 0.02
CA LEU A 138 12.21 7.59 0.61
C LEU A 138 12.24 6.33 -0.26
N MET A 139 11.11 5.89 -0.76
CA MET A 139 11.02 4.75 -1.69
C MET A 139 11.84 5.01 -2.95
N GLU A 140 11.68 6.17 -3.58
CA GLU A 140 12.44 6.55 -4.78
C GLU A 140 13.96 6.55 -4.53
N GLN A 141 14.40 7.07 -3.38
CA GLN A 141 15.81 7.03 -2.99
C GLN A 141 16.33 5.60 -2.81
N ARG A 142 15.53 4.69 -2.25
CA ARG A 142 15.88 3.29 -2.05
C ARG A 142 15.93 2.53 -3.39
N VAL A 143 14.93 2.77 -4.25
CA VAL A 143 14.88 2.20 -5.61
C VAL A 143 16.12 2.60 -6.42
N LYS A 144 16.53 3.87 -6.40
CA LYS A 144 17.77 4.33 -7.06
C LYS A 144 19.02 3.57 -6.62
N LYS A 145 19.04 3.04 -5.39
CA LYS A 145 20.18 2.24 -4.87
C LYS A 145 20.14 0.77 -5.33
N LEU A 146 18.99 0.27 -5.79
CA LEU A 146 18.82 -1.15 -6.15
C LEU A 146 19.71 -1.54 -7.33
N LYS A 147 19.86 -0.69 -8.35
CA LYS A 147 20.76 -0.90 -9.48
C LYS A 147 22.17 -1.30 -9.01
N ASN A 148 22.81 -0.40 -8.26
CA ASN A 148 24.19 -0.64 -7.80
C ASN A 148 24.29 -1.83 -6.83
N LYS A 149 23.27 -2.02 -5.99
CA LYS A 149 23.21 -3.15 -5.08
C LYS A 149 23.13 -4.48 -5.85
N ARG A 150 22.28 -4.57 -6.89
CA ARG A 150 22.12 -5.79 -7.70
C ARG A 150 23.39 -6.08 -8.49
N ILE A 151 23.96 -5.08 -9.19
CA ILE A 151 25.22 -5.24 -9.94
C ILE A 151 26.33 -5.80 -9.04
N ARG A 152 26.47 -5.27 -7.82
CA ARG A 152 27.49 -5.74 -6.87
C ARG A 152 27.20 -7.13 -6.31
N SER A 153 25.95 -7.39 -5.90
CA SER A 153 25.55 -8.65 -5.26
C SER A 153 25.67 -9.84 -6.21
N TYR A 154 25.34 -9.64 -7.48
CA TYR A 154 25.38 -10.68 -8.50
C TYR A 154 26.62 -10.61 -9.41
N LYS A 155 27.53 -9.62 -9.17
CA LYS A 155 28.76 -9.40 -9.93
C LYS A 155 28.50 -9.28 -11.43
N LEU A 156 27.40 -8.59 -11.79
CA LEU A 156 26.93 -8.52 -13.17
C LEU A 156 27.93 -7.78 -14.07
N LYS A 157 28.14 -8.35 -15.25
CA LYS A 157 28.95 -7.78 -16.33
C LYS A 157 28.14 -7.55 -17.59
N ASP A 158 27.05 -8.30 -17.74
CA ASP A 158 26.20 -8.35 -18.90
C ASP A 158 24.76 -7.98 -18.54
N ASP A 159 23.98 -7.55 -19.49
CA ASP A 159 22.54 -7.36 -19.44
C ASP A 159 21.86 -8.69 -19.11
N GLU A 160 21.03 -8.74 -18.07
CA GLU A 160 20.45 -10.01 -17.58
C GLU A 160 19.43 -10.62 -18.53
N LEU A 161 18.98 -9.87 -19.56
CA LEU A 161 18.04 -10.34 -20.57
C LEU A 161 18.71 -10.64 -21.92
N THR A 162 19.51 -9.71 -22.43
CA THR A 162 20.12 -9.87 -23.77
C THR A 162 21.45 -10.58 -23.76
N ASN A 163 22.12 -10.65 -22.59
CA ASN A 163 23.52 -11.09 -22.41
C ASN A 163 24.55 -10.19 -23.13
N ASP A 164 24.17 -9.01 -23.58
CA ASP A 164 25.09 -8.02 -24.12
C ASP A 164 25.94 -7.40 -23.01
N PRO A 165 27.15 -6.92 -23.30
CA PRO A 165 27.98 -6.22 -22.32
C PRO A 165 27.22 -5.06 -21.64
N LEU A 166 27.27 -4.99 -20.32
CA LEU A 166 26.52 -4.01 -19.53
C LEU A 166 27.23 -2.64 -19.50
N ASP A 167 26.60 -1.62 -20.06
CA ASP A 167 26.99 -0.22 -19.78
C ASP A 167 26.52 0.17 -18.37
N LYS A 168 27.35 -0.08 -17.36
CA LYS A 168 27.01 0.17 -15.94
C LYS A 168 26.59 1.61 -15.66
N LYS A 169 27.00 2.59 -16.46
CA LYS A 169 26.59 3.99 -16.27
C LYS A 169 25.15 4.20 -16.71
N LYS A 170 24.78 3.65 -17.86
CA LYS A 170 23.47 3.84 -18.48
C LYS A 170 22.46 2.72 -18.16
N ALA A 171 22.96 1.54 -17.72
CA ALA A 171 22.07 0.44 -17.33
C ALA A 171 21.03 0.87 -16.31
N GLU A 172 19.90 0.19 -16.31
CA GLU A 172 18.76 0.48 -15.46
C GLU A 172 18.31 -0.75 -14.67
N PHE A 173 17.68 -0.52 -13.52
CA PHE A 173 17.00 -1.55 -12.75
C PHE A 173 15.57 -1.65 -13.25
N SER A 174 15.30 -2.64 -14.10
CA SER A 174 13.98 -2.91 -14.64
C SER A 174 13.20 -3.78 -13.67
N HIS A 175 12.10 -3.27 -13.13
CA HIS A 175 11.23 -4.07 -12.28
C HIS A 175 10.51 -5.14 -13.09
N ILE A 176 10.48 -6.38 -12.57
CA ILE A 176 9.74 -7.51 -13.17
C ILE A 176 8.24 -7.28 -13.00
N ARG A 177 7.80 -7.02 -11.75
CA ARG A 177 6.46 -6.52 -11.47
C ARG A 177 6.51 -5.02 -11.27
N SER A 178 5.71 -4.29 -12.02
CA SER A 178 5.74 -2.83 -12.04
C SER A 178 5.46 -2.22 -10.67
N VAL A 179 6.16 -1.12 -10.34
CA VAL A 179 5.96 -0.40 -9.07
C VAL A 179 4.54 0.16 -8.95
N ALA A 180 3.93 0.51 -10.08
CA ALA A 180 2.58 1.07 -10.11
C ALA A 180 1.52 0.06 -9.65
N MET A 181 1.65 -1.20 -10.08
CA MET A 181 0.69 -2.26 -9.74
C MET A 181 1.07 -3.03 -8.46
N PHE A 182 2.37 -3.13 -8.15
CA PHE A 182 2.90 -3.91 -7.03
C PHE A 182 3.89 -3.08 -6.19
N PRO A 183 3.42 -1.97 -5.57
CA PRO A 183 4.30 -1.06 -4.81
C PRO A 183 5.00 -1.72 -3.63
N GLU A 184 4.46 -2.79 -3.07
CA GLU A 184 5.06 -3.58 -1.99
C GLU A 184 6.33 -4.32 -2.44
N LEU A 185 6.51 -4.55 -3.74
CA LEU A 185 7.68 -5.20 -4.33
C LEU A 185 8.73 -4.20 -4.84
N ALA A 186 8.44 -2.90 -4.80
CA ALA A 186 9.30 -1.85 -5.38
C ALA A 186 10.74 -1.85 -4.85
N GLU A 187 10.94 -2.15 -3.57
CA GLU A 187 12.25 -2.17 -2.91
C GLU A 187 12.91 -3.56 -2.89
N MET A 188 12.26 -4.58 -3.46
CA MET A 188 12.78 -5.93 -3.46
C MET A 188 13.85 -6.13 -4.54
N LEU A 189 15.07 -6.46 -4.13
CA LEU A 189 16.20 -6.66 -5.04
C LEU A 189 15.94 -7.76 -6.08
N TRP A 190 15.17 -8.76 -5.71
CA TRP A 190 14.79 -9.88 -6.59
C TRP A 190 13.66 -9.53 -7.57
N ASN A 191 12.91 -8.44 -7.32
CA ASN A 191 11.84 -7.97 -8.22
C ASN A 191 12.38 -7.11 -9.36
N GLY A 192 13.59 -7.28 -9.80
CA GLY A 192 14.10 -6.55 -10.96
C GLY A 192 15.35 -7.16 -11.53
N LEU A 193 15.66 -6.77 -12.74
CA LEU A 193 16.81 -7.19 -13.55
C LEU A 193 17.63 -5.95 -13.92
N ILE A 194 18.92 -6.12 -14.10
CA ILE A 194 19.77 -5.05 -14.63
C ILE A 194 19.84 -5.23 -16.15
N VAL A 195 19.39 -4.22 -16.84
CA VAL A 195 19.33 -4.22 -18.30
C VAL A 195 19.97 -2.94 -18.87
N ASN A 196 20.45 -2.98 -20.09
CA ASN A 196 20.88 -1.81 -20.81
C ASN A 196 19.69 -0.87 -21.07
N LYS A 197 19.93 0.40 -21.27
CA LYS A 197 18.88 1.41 -21.47
C LYS A 197 17.95 1.07 -22.64
N ASP A 198 18.51 0.55 -23.74
CA ASP A 198 17.73 0.20 -24.94
C ASP A 198 16.82 -0.99 -24.67
N THR A 199 17.30 -2.01 -23.92
CA THR A 199 16.48 -3.13 -23.46
C THR A 199 15.33 -2.66 -22.59
N HIS A 200 15.61 -1.75 -21.61
CA HIS A 200 14.57 -1.18 -20.75
C HIS A 200 13.54 -0.35 -21.52
N LEU A 201 13.97 0.38 -22.54
CA LEU A 201 13.06 1.14 -23.40
C LEU A 201 12.07 0.22 -24.11
N ILE A 202 12.53 -0.91 -24.66
CA ILE A 202 11.66 -1.91 -25.30
C ILE A 202 10.63 -2.45 -24.32
N ILE A 203 11.05 -2.85 -23.09
CA ILE A 203 10.15 -3.33 -22.05
C ILE A 203 9.07 -2.29 -21.73
N THR A 204 9.47 -1.02 -21.59
CA THR A 204 8.56 0.10 -21.29
C THR A 204 7.58 0.38 -22.43
N GLN A 205 8.05 0.33 -23.69
CA GLN A 205 7.20 0.56 -24.87
C GLN A 205 6.13 -0.52 -25.05
N VAL A 206 6.46 -1.77 -24.70
CA VAL A 206 5.50 -2.89 -24.73
C VAL A 206 4.50 -2.78 -23.57
N GLY A 207 4.84 -2.05 -22.51
CA GLY A 207 3.95 -1.85 -21.36
C GLY A 207 3.90 -3.06 -20.42
N VAL A 208 5.02 -3.76 -20.24
CA VAL A 208 5.14 -4.93 -19.35
C VAL A 208 4.89 -4.54 -17.90
N ASN A 209 3.98 -5.25 -17.22
CA ASN A 209 3.59 -5.00 -15.83
C ASN A 209 3.88 -6.13 -14.85
N ASP A 210 4.03 -7.37 -15.36
CA ASP A 210 4.27 -8.55 -14.53
C ASP A 210 5.26 -9.54 -15.15
N GLU A 211 5.55 -10.60 -14.41
CA GLU A 211 6.52 -11.61 -14.82
C GLU A 211 6.08 -12.44 -16.03
N GLU A 212 4.76 -12.63 -16.21
CA GLU A 212 4.25 -13.42 -17.34
C GLU A 212 4.41 -12.64 -18.65
N GLU A 213 4.08 -11.35 -18.62
CA GLU A 213 4.25 -10.45 -19.76
C GLU A 213 5.74 -10.27 -20.11
N LEU A 214 6.61 -10.13 -19.09
CA LEU A 214 8.05 -10.06 -19.33
C LEU A 214 8.60 -11.36 -19.89
N TYR A 215 8.17 -12.51 -19.38
CA TYR A 215 8.58 -13.82 -19.90
C TYR A 215 8.19 -13.98 -21.36
N LYS A 216 6.96 -13.63 -21.71
CA LYS A 216 6.47 -13.68 -23.09
C LYS A 216 7.32 -12.79 -24.02
N LEU A 217 7.59 -11.56 -23.62
CA LEU A 217 8.45 -10.65 -24.36
C LEU A 217 9.85 -11.24 -24.56
N CYS A 218 10.45 -11.79 -23.51
CA CYS A 218 11.76 -12.44 -23.58
C CYS A 218 11.75 -13.60 -24.58
N TYR A 219 10.71 -14.44 -24.55
CA TYR A 219 10.56 -15.55 -25.47
C TYR A 219 10.46 -15.09 -26.93
N GLU A 220 9.63 -14.08 -27.21
CA GLU A 220 9.43 -13.50 -28.54
C GLU A 220 10.71 -12.84 -29.09
N LYS A 221 11.53 -12.25 -28.22
CA LYS A 221 12.80 -11.60 -28.60
C LYS A 221 14.02 -12.52 -28.59
N GLY A 222 13.87 -13.77 -28.17
CA GLY A 222 14.99 -14.69 -28.00
C GLY A 222 15.93 -14.29 -26.84
N TRP A 223 15.42 -13.55 -25.85
CA TRP A 223 16.16 -13.11 -24.67
C TRP A 223 16.23 -14.22 -23.60
N ASN A 224 17.13 -14.04 -22.63
CA ASN A 224 17.30 -14.96 -21.51
C ASN A 224 16.03 -15.04 -20.64
N THR A 225 15.53 -16.25 -20.42
CA THR A 225 14.34 -16.55 -19.60
C THR A 225 14.68 -17.26 -18.29
N ALA A 226 15.96 -17.55 -18.00
CA ALA A 226 16.36 -18.31 -16.80
C ALA A 226 15.97 -17.63 -15.46
N TRP A 227 15.86 -16.29 -15.47
CA TRP A 227 15.40 -15.50 -14.32
C TRP A 227 14.01 -15.88 -13.85
N TYR A 228 13.12 -16.32 -14.74
CA TYR A 228 11.70 -16.56 -14.46
C TYR A 228 11.48 -17.64 -13.37
N LYS A 229 12.19 -18.77 -13.48
CA LYS A 229 12.09 -19.85 -12.49
C LYS A 229 12.48 -19.36 -11.09
N THR A 230 13.63 -18.70 -10.98
CA THR A 230 14.13 -18.16 -9.72
C THR A 230 13.18 -17.09 -9.14
N TYR A 231 12.59 -16.29 -10.01
CA TYR A 231 11.60 -15.28 -9.61
C TYR A 231 10.35 -15.91 -9.01
N LYS A 232 9.77 -16.94 -9.66
CA LYS A 232 8.57 -17.64 -9.16
C LYS A 232 8.83 -18.31 -7.81
N GLU A 233 10.02 -18.87 -7.59
CA GLU A 233 10.42 -19.43 -6.30
C GLU A 233 10.45 -18.36 -5.19
N LYS A 234 10.91 -17.13 -5.51
CA LYS A 234 10.93 -16.01 -4.55
C LYS A 234 9.56 -15.43 -4.27
N LEU A 235 8.66 -15.47 -5.22
CA LEU A 235 7.31 -14.95 -5.08
C LEU A 235 6.44 -15.84 -4.18
N ASN A 236 6.70 -17.17 -4.19
CA ASN A 236 5.93 -18.16 -3.44
C ASN A 236 6.45 -18.39 -2.00
N ASN A 237 7.62 -17.81 -1.63
CA ASN A 237 8.23 -17.88 -0.30
C ASN A 237 8.08 -16.55 0.46
#